data_4280ace093b9abd5703c7656fbcc1a0d
#
_entry.id   4280ace093b9abd5703c7656fbcc1a0d
#
_cell.length_a   1.000
_cell.length_b   1.000
_cell.length_c   1.000
_cell.angle_alpha   90.00
_cell.angle_beta   90.00
_cell.angle_gamma   90.00
#
_symmetry.space_group_name_H-M   'P 1'
#
loop_
_entity.id
_entity.type
_entity.pdbx_description
1 polymer ?
#
loop_
_entity_poly.entity_id
_entity_poly.type
_entity_poly.pdbx_seq_one_letter_code
_entity_poly.pdbx_strand_id
1 'polypeptide(L)'
;MDDDHSEVDRRIDSGDRGHRFVTEYCAGLGIDRHDLSAITGLTQQLHDGAARPDDVARSPAPTTAMLAVAAPAERENKMADPIELLIQGRAHELGPGFAVRRVLPSVKRQMVGPFIFFDHFGPMVVPPGGDGMAVRPHPHIGLATVTYLFDGGIFHRDSLGYAQAIRPGDVNWMTAGAGIAHSERTEPEMRRTGFRMHGIQTWVALPKSHEETAPSFEHVEAAKLPAWQEGGASLRLIVGSYGGHLAPTTHFSPIFYVSAELQPGAKTAVSAEHAERAVYVADGEVALGDRLLGVGDLAVLTPGQPAEIVAGVGGAKVMLLGGAPMDGPRHIWWNFVSSSKERIEKAKADWKENRFAKVPGDPEFIPLPDK
;
A
#
# COMPACT_ATOMS: atom_id res chain seq x y z
N MET A 1 21.43 28.81 48.30
CA MET A 1 20.33 28.81 49.26
C MET A 1 19.18 28.22 48.49
N ASP A 2 19.19 27.03 48.59
CA ASP A 2 18.42 25.89 49.21
C ASP A 2 17.37 25.39 48.19
N ASP A 3 17.64 24.31 47.63
CA ASP A 3 17.18 22.91 47.82
C ASP A 3 15.69 22.81 48.22
N ASP A 4 14.91 22.13 47.40
CA ASP A 4 14.20 20.95 47.88
C ASP A 4 13.75 20.03 46.73
N HIS A 5 14.16 18.78 46.83
CA HIS A 5 13.70 17.61 46.09
C HIS A 5 12.40 17.09 46.68
N SER A 6 11.41 16.76 45.87
CA SER A 6 10.46 15.70 46.23
C SER A 6 10.03 14.89 45.00
N GLU A 7 10.58 13.72 44.92
CA GLU A 7 10.11 12.54 44.21
C GLU A 7 8.67 12.20 44.67
N VAL A 8 7.71 12.12 43.74
CA VAL A 8 6.41 11.49 44.00
C VAL A 8 6.19 10.37 43.01
N ASP A 9 6.47 9.20 43.52
CA ASP A 9 6.09 7.88 42.99
C ASP A 9 4.56 7.84 42.75
N ARG A 10 4.12 7.70 41.49
CA ARG A 10 2.74 7.37 41.12
C ARG A 10 2.70 6.07 40.34
N ARG A 11 2.48 4.99 41.11
CA ARG A 11 1.95 3.72 40.60
C ARG A 11 0.62 4.01 39.90
N ILE A 12 0.54 3.80 38.61
CA ILE A 12 -0.69 3.90 37.85
C ILE A 12 -1.36 2.53 37.86
N ASP A 13 -2.48 2.47 38.52
CA ASP A 13 -3.39 1.33 38.55
C ASP A 13 -4.02 1.13 37.18
N SER A 14 -3.69 -0.01 36.51
CA SER A 14 -4.07 -0.34 35.15
C SER A 14 -5.40 -1.09 35.04
N GLY A 15 -6.16 -1.22 36.14
CA GLY A 15 -7.37 -2.06 36.19
C GLY A 15 -8.67 -1.42 35.72
N ASP A 16 -8.81 -0.09 35.83
CA ASP A 16 -10.14 0.55 35.74
C ASP A 16 -10.46 1.23 34.37
N ARG A 17 -9.50 1.35 33.49
CA ARG A 17 -9.73 1.96 32.18
C ARG A 17 -10.15 0.98 31.07
N GLY A 18 -9.84 -0.29 31.21
CA GLY A 18 -10.26 -1.33 30.28
C GLY A 18 -11.76 -1.62 30.32
N HIS A 19 -12.35 -1.59 31.52
CA HIS A 19 -13.78 -1.89 31.71
C HIS A 19 -14.73 -0.79 31.19
N ARG A 20 -14.30 0.45 31.18
CA ARG A 20 -15.12 1.57 30.68
C ARG A 20 -15.20 1.63 29.18
N PHE A 21 -14.11 1.29 28.49
CA PHE A 21 -14.05 1.32 27.02
C PHE A 21 -14.90 0.22 26.39
N VAL A 22 -14.93 -0.97 26.98
CA VAL A 22 -15.74 -2.10 26.49
C VAL A 22 -17.23 -1.86 26.70
N THR A 23 -17.61 -1.18 27.78
CA THR A 23 -19.03 -0.90 28.11
C THR A 23 -19.64 0.16 27.19
N GLU A 24 -18.86 1.17 26.78
CA GLU A 24 -19.33 2.22 25.86
C GLU A 24 -19.37 1.74 24.40
N TYR A 25 -18.49 0.82 24.01
CA TYR A 25 -18.47 0.24 22.66
C TYR A 25 -19.64 -0.74 22.42
N CYS A 26 -20.04 -1.50 23.43
CA CYS A 26 -21.19 -2.43 23.33
C CYS A 26 -22.56 -1.73 23.35
N ALA A 27 -22.67 -0.57 23.97
CA ALA A 27 -23.90 0.22 23.99
C ALA A 27 -24.23 0.82 22.60
N GLY A 28 -23.22 1.03 21.74
CA GLY A 28 -23.39 1.54 20.39
C GLY A 28 -23.86 0.48 19.37
N LEU A 29 -23.78 -0.81 19.72
CA LEU A 29 -24.08 -1.93 18.80
C LEU A 29 -25.41 -2.65 19.13
N GLY A 30 -26.17 -2.23 20.14
CA GLY A 30 -27.50 -2.79 20.44
C GLY A 30 -27.47 -4.25 20.95
N ILE A 31 -26.40 -4.70 21.59
CA ILE A 31 -26.24 -6.04 22.14
C ILE A 31 -26.73 -6.05 23.58
N ASP A 32 -27.70 -6.92 23.91
CA ASP A 32 -28.37 -7.02 25.21
C ASP A 32 -27.43 -7.64 26.27
N ARG A 33 -27.53 -7.15 27.51
CA ARG A 33 -26.66 -7.53 28.64
C ARG A 33 -26.77 -9.00 29.09
N HIS A 34 -27.73 -9.74 28.57
CA HIS A 34 -27.96 -11.15 28.92
C HIS A 34 -27.02 -12.13 28.20
N ASP A 35 -26.39 -11.73 27.08
CA ASP A 35 -25.49 -12.59 26.32
C ASP A 35 -24.05 -12.63 26.81
N LEU A 36 -23.67 -11.70 27.71
CA LEU A 36 -22.30 -11.62 28.26
C LEU A 36 -22.03 -12.61 29.40
N SER A 37 -23.07 -13.21 30.02
CA SER A 37 -22.89 -14.20 31.09
C SER A 37 -22.47 -15.58 30.58
N ALA A 38 -22.70 -15.89 29.30
CA ALA A 38 -22.31 -17.17 28.70
C ALA A 38 -20.82 -17.24 28.34
N ILE A 39 -20.16 -16.11 28.12
CA ILE A 39 -18.74 -16.06 27.70
C ILE A 39 -17.80 -16.09 28.91
N THR A 40 -18.24 -15.59 30.08
CA THR A 40 -17.43 -15.59 31.30
C THR A 40 -17.39 -16.95 31.99
N GLY A 41 -18.32 -17.87 31.68
CA GLY A 41 -18.35 -19.21 32.25
C GLY A 41 -17.32 -20.20 31.68
N LEU A 42 -16.83 -19.95 30.46
CA LEU A 42 -15.89 -20.86 29.82
C LEU A 42 -14.42 -20.62 30.20
N THR A 43 -14.07 -19.45 30.68
CA THR A 43 -12.69 -19.11 31.10
C THR A 43 -12.34 -19.57 32.51
N GLN A 44 -13.33 -19.87 33.36
CA GLN A 44 -13.10 -20.32 34.74
C GLN A 44 -12.87 -21.82 34.85
N GLN A 45 -13.25 -22.62 33.84
CA GLN A 45 -13.09 -24.10 33.85
C GLN A 45 -11.70 -24.57 33.39
N LEU A 46 -10.84 -23.71 32.90
CA LEU A 46 -9.50 -24.06 32.44
C LEU A 46 -8.39 -23.81 33.46
N HIS A 47 -8.71 -23.31 34.65
CA HIS A 47 -7.71 -22.99 35.69
C HIS A 47 -7.66 -23.94 36.90
N ASP A 48 -8.59 -24.87 37.06
CA ASP A 48 -8.66 -25.74 38.24
C ASP A 48 -8.47 -27.23 37.91
N GLY A 49 -7.39 -27.59 37.22
CA GLY A 49 -7.05 -28.96 36.88
C GLY A 49 -5.66 -29.40 37.35
N ALA A 50 -5.43 -29.41 38.68
CA ALA A 50 -4.27 -30.09 39.25
C ALA A 50 -4.73 -31.44 39.86
N ALA A 51 -4.47 -32.57 39.16
CA ALA A 51 -4.63 -33.88 39.71
C ALA A 51 -3.30 -34.37 40.31
N ARG A 52 -3.36 -34.91 41.55
CA ARG A 52 -2.27 -35.59 42.24
C ARG A 52 -2.19 -37.04 41.82
N PRO A 53 -1.01 -37.68 41.84
CA PRO A 53 -0.83 -39.07 41.58
C PRO A 53 -0.98 -39.88 42.91
N ASP A 54 -1.77 -40.98 42.87
CA ASP A 54 -1.60 -42.22 43.60
C ASP A 54 -2.95 -42.98 43.61
N ASP A 55 -2.99 -44.06 42.85
CA ASP A 55 -3.55 -45.35 43.29
C ASP A 55 -3.33 -46.41 42.25
N VAL A 56 -2.40 -47.30 42.61
CA VAL A 56 -2.10 -48.56 41.90
C VAL A 56 -2.90 -49.69 42.56
N ALA A 57 -3.55 -50.49 41.76
CA ALA A 57 -3.67 -51.94 41.88
C ALA A 57 -5.08 -52.52 41.64
N ARG A 58 -5.17 -53.28 40.61
CA ARG A 58 -5.57 -54.72 40.51
C ARG A 58 -6.19 -55.05 39.16
N SER A 59 -5.45 -55.85 38.43
CA SER A 59 -5.92 -56.66 37.26
C SER A 59 -6.94 -57.70 37.64
N PRO A 60 -7.79 -58.22 36.70
CA PRO A 60 -7.30 -59.22 35.74
C PRO A 60 -7.77 -58.98 34.26
N ALA A 61 -6.96 -59.53 33.37
CA ALA A 61 -7.24 -59.74 31.94
C ALA A 61 -8.11 -61.04 31.78
N PRO A 62 -8.48 -61.46 30.54
CA PRO A 62 -8.30 -60.86 29.20
C PRO A 62 -9.60 -60.91 28.37
N THR A 63 -9.67 -60.28 27.23
CA THR A 63 -10.22 -60.91 25.99
C THR A 63 -10.27 -59.91 24.81
N THR A 64 -9.71 -60.35 23.69
CA THR A 64 -10.05 -60.03 22.30
C THR A 64 -9.55 -58.67 21.79
N ALA A 65 -8.41 -58.73 21.15
CA ALA A 65 -7.88 -57.67 20.24
C ALA A 65 -8.83 -57.48 19.06
N MET A 66 -9.52 -56.35 19.03
CA MET A 66 -9.98 -55.73 17.77
C MET A 66 -8.92 -54.70 17.37
N LEU A 67 -8.20 -55.03 16.29
CA LEU A 67 -7.38 -54.05 15.58
C LEU A 67 -8.30 -52.89 15.10
N ALA A 68 -8.35 -51.82 15.87
CA ALA A 68 -8.83 -50.56 15.35
C ALA A 68 -7.74 -50.04 14.41
N VAL A 69 -7.93 -50.22 13.11
CA VAL A 69 -7.18 -49.50 12.08
C VAL A 69 -7.51 -48.04 12.32
N ALA A 70 -6.56 -47.32 12.92
CA ALA A 70 -6.64 -45.87 13.00
C ALA A 70 -6.69 -45.34 11.56
N ALA A 71 -7.82 -44.76 11.18
CA ALA A 71 -7.92 -43.98 9.96
C ALA A 71 -6.81 -42.93 10.00
N PRO A 72 -6.07 -42.70 8.88
CA PRO A 72 -5.10 -41.63 8.84
C PRO A 72 -5.87 -40.34 9.11
N ALA A 73 -5.46 -39.64 10.17
CA ALA A 73 -5.91 -38.27 10.39
C ALA A 73 -5.65 -37.49 9.09
N GLU A 74 -6.71 -37.12 8.41
CA GLU A 74 -6.63 -36.16 7.33
C GLU A 74 -5.93 -34.92 7.92
N ARG A 75 -4.64 -34.78 7.63
CA ARG A 75 -3.97 -33.49 7.81
C ARG A 75 -4.69 -32.57 6.85
N GLU A 76 -5.61 -31.75 7.38
CA GLU A 76 -6.07 -30.57 6.67
C GLU A 76 -4.79 -29.86 6.19
N ASN A 77 -4.57 -29.93 4.91
CA ASN A 77 -3.47 -29.20 4.25
C ASN A 77 -3.87 -27.74 4.29
N LYS A 78 -3.71 -27.12 5.49
CA LYS A 78 -3.95 -25.68 5.68
C LYS A 78 -3.02 -24.97 4.73
N MET A 79 -3.56 -24.53 3.60
CA MET A 79 -2.79 -23.73 2.64
C MET A 79 -2.09 -22.60 3.42
N ALA A 80 -0.81 -22.38 3.14
CA ALA A 80 -0.08 -21.30 3.78
C ALA A 80 -0.80 -19.97 3.55
N ASP A 81 -0.80 -19.10 4.56
CA ASP A 81 -1.42 -17.76 4.44
C ASP A 81 -0.84 -17.06 3.19
N PRO A 82 -1.66 -16.68 2.23
CA PRO A 82 -1.19 -15.97 1.03
C PRO A 82 -0.62 -14.59 1.34
N ILE A 83 -0.83 -14.06 2.55
CA ILE A 83 -0.35 -12.75 3.00
C ILE A 83 0.87 -12.92 3.91
N GLU A 84 2.03 -12.48 3.41
CA GLU A 84 3.26 -12.37 4.21
C GLU A 84 3.17 -11.20 5.21
N LEU A 85 2.68 -10.06 4.75
CA LEU A 85 2.67 -8.81 5.53
C LEU A 85 1.49 -7.93 5.15
N LEU A 86 0.80 -7.39 6.15
CA LEU A 86 -0.22 -6.35 5.96
C LEU A 86 0.33 -4.99 6.42
N ILE A 87 0.26 -4.01 5.51
CA ILE A 87 0.63 -2.61 5.75
C ILE A 87 -0.63 -1.77 5.61
N GLN A 88 -0.94 -0.99 6.63
CA GLN A 88 -2.04 -0.02 6.58
C GLN A 88 -1.50 1.36 6.24
N GLY A 89 -2.15 2.01 5.28
CA GLY A 89 -1.81 3.35 4.85
C GLY A 89 -2.02 4.38 5.96
N ARG A 90 -1.09 5.33 6.05
CA ARG A 90 -1.13 6.44 7.02
C ARG A 90 -1.51 7.71 6.32
N ALA A 91 -2.38 8.51 6.95
CA ALA A 91 -2.68 9.85 6.46
C ALA A 91 -1.40 10.71 6.46
N HIS A 92 -1.18 11.40 5.36
CA HIS A 92 -0.07 12.33 5.18
C HIS A 92 -0.59 13.55 4.40
N GLU A 93 -0.23 14.74 4.84
CA GLU A 93 -0.65 15.99 4.19
C GLU A 93 0.46 16.47 3.25
N LEU A 94 0.13 16.64 1.98
CA LEU A 94 1.06 17.16 0.96
C LEU A 94 0.99 18.69 0.80
N GLY A 95 -0.04 19.30 1.36
CA GLY A 95 -0.28 20.74 1.35
C GLY A 95 -1.64 21.03 1.97
N PRO A 96 -1.99 22.31 2.24
CA PRO A 96 -3.22 22.66 2.91
C PRO A 96 -4.45 22.06 2.21
N GLY A 97 -5.16 21.15 2.91
CA GLY A 97 -6.37 20.51 2.39
C GLY A 97 -6.15 19.40 1.36
N PHE A 98 -4.90 18.97 1.13
CA PHE A 98 -4.59 17.85 0.24
C PHE A 98 -3.93 16.70 1.01
N ALA A 99 -4.76 15.81 1.54
CA ALA A 99 -4.32 14.65 2.27
C ALA A 99 -4.22 13.42 1.34
N VAL A 100 -3.18 12.62 1.56
CA VAL A 100 -2.97 11.33 0.91
C VAL A 100 -2.88 10.22 1.94
N ARG A 101 -3.07 9.00 1.50
CA ARG A 101 -2.80 7.80 2.28
C ARG A 101 -1.51 7.16 1.78
N ARG A 102 -0.43 7.28 2.56
CA ARG A 102 0.88 6.72 2.23
C ARG A 102 1.02 5.31 2.79
N VAL A 103 1.35 4.34 1.93
CA VAL A 103 1.60 2.94 2.32
C VAL A 103 3.07 2.55 2.20
N LEU A 104 3.77 3.07 1.21
CA LEU A 104 5.22 2.91 1.04
C LEU A 104 5.92 4.27 1.03
N PRO A 105 7.13 4.39 1.60
CA PRO A 105 7.81 3.39 2.40
C PRO A 105 7.15 3.18 3.76
N SER A 106 7.24 1.96 4.28
CA SER A 106 6.79 1.60 5.63
C SER A 106 7.98 1.12 6.47
N VAL A 107 7.91 1.32 7.79
CA VAL A 107 8.89 0.76 8.73
C VAL A 107 8.94 -0.77 8.69
N LYS A 108 7.84 -1.41 8.26
CA LYS A 108 7.76 -2.86 8.11
C LYS A 108 8.39 -3.36 6.81
N ARG A 109 8.31 -2.56 5.75
CA ARG A 109 8.83 -2.89 4.42
C ARG A 109 9.03 -1.60 3.61
N GLN A 110 10.22 -1.42 3.07
CA GLN A 110 10.54 -0.22 2.29
C GLN A 110 9.98 -0.28 0.87
N MET A 111 10.01 -1.45 0.25
CA MET A 111 9.66 -1.66 -1.16
C MET A 111 8.89 -2.97 -1.37
N VAL A 112 8.14 -3.04 -2.48
CA VAL A 112 7.60 -4.28 -3.04
C VAL A 112 8.04 -4.35 -4.51
N GLY A 113 8.92 -5.30 -4.85
CA GLY A 113 9.65 -5.20 -6.10
C GLY A 113 10.36 -3.84 -6.18
N PRO A 114 10.30 -3.13 -7.30
CA PRO A 114 10.89 -1.81 -7.42
C PRO A 114 10.00 -0.68 -6.87
N PHE A 115 8.77 -0.93 -6.42
CA PHE A 115 7.89 0.10 -5.86
C PHE A 115 8.37 0.55 -4.49
N ILE A 116 8.88 1.78 -4.38
CA ILE A 116 9.50 2.34 -3.19
C ILE A 116 8.67 3.44 -2.51
N PHE A 117 7.66 3.95 -3.22
CA PHE A 117 6.75 4.95 -2.70
C PHE A 117 5.34 4.71 -3.27
N PHE A 118 4.32 4.93 -2.45
CA PHE A 118 2.94 4.73 -2.86
C PHE A 118 2.02 5.63 -2.04
N ASP A 119 1.46 6.64 -2.70
CA ASP A 119 0.46 7.56 -2.16
C ASP A 119 -0.87 7.39 -2.91
N HIS A 120 -1.94 7.23 -2.16
CA HIS A 120 -3.31 7.22 -2.63
C HIS A 120 -4.02 8.51 -2.19
N PHE A 121 -4.53 9.27 -3.13
CA PHE A 121 -5.29 10.50 -2.89
C PHE A 121 -6.75 10.36 -3.34
N GLY A 122 -7.64 10.92 -2.55
CA GLY A 122 -9.08 10.81 -2.77
C GLY A 122 -9.66 9.44 -2.35
N PRO A 123 -10.91 9.11 -2.79
CA PRO A 123 -11.80 10.00 -3.55
C PRO A 123 -12.17 11.26 -2.75
N MET A 124 -12.05 12.43 -3.39
CA MET A 124 -12.42 13.71 -2.81
C MET A 124 -13.16 14.58 -3.82
N VAL A 125 -13.98 15.49 -3.33
CA VAL A 125 -14.60 16.54 -4.15
C VAL A 125 -13.84 17.83 -3.95
N VAL A 126 -13.30 18.37 -5.04
CA VAL A 126 -12.68 19.70 -5.07
C VAL A 126 -13.79 20.67 -5.51
N PRO A 127 -14.18 21.65 -4.67
CA PRO A 127 -15.23 22.61 -5.02
C PRO A 127 -14.76 23.60 -6.10
N PRO A 128 -15.67 24.30 -6.77
CA PRO A 128 -15.31 25.40 -7.67
C PRO A 128 -14.40 26.41 -6.95
N GLY A 129 -13.29 26.79 -7.60
CA GLY A 129 -12.27 27.68 -7.05
C GLY A 129 -11.22 26.98 -6.16
N GLY A 130 -11.40 25.69 -5.84
CA GLY A 130 -10.43 24.91 -5.09
C GLY A 130 -9.16 24.59 -5.90
N ASP A 131 -8.03 24.48 -5.23
CA ASP A 131 -6.74 24.23 -5.89
C ASP A 131 -6.57 22.78 -6.39
N GLY A 132 -7.22 21.81 -5.74
CA GLY A 132 -6.98 20.40 -6.03
C GLY A 132 -5.50 20.04 -5.82
N MET A 133 -4.90 19.36 -6.79
CA MET A 133 -3.46 19.14 -6.79
C MET A 133 -2.71 20.39 -7.23
N ALA A 134 -1.81 20.88 -6.40
CA ALA A 134 -1.03 22.09 -6.64
C ALA A 134 0.44 21.91 -6.20
N VAL A 135 1.07 20.85 -6.71
CA VAL A 135 2.46 20.53 -6.39
C VAL A 135 3.39 21.35 -7.28
N ARG A 136 4.09 22.29 -6.65
CA ARG A 136 5.06 23.19 -7.31
C ARG A 136 6.27 22.41 -7.82
N PRO A 137 7.08 22.99 -8.72
CA PRO A 137 8.30 22.38 -9.21
C PRO A 137 9.18 21.83 -8.10
N HIS A 138 9.54 20.56 -8.22
CA HIS A 138 10.38 19.80 -7.31
C HIS A 138 11.20 18.76 -8.10
N PRO A 139 12.37 18.34 -7.58
CA PRO A 139 13.29 17.49 -8.30
C PRO A 139 13.11 16.01 -7.91
N HIS A 140 13.54 15.12 -8.82
CA HIS A 140 13.73 13.69 -8.55
C HIS A 140 15.04 13.19 -9.12
N ILE A 141 15.63 12.15 -8.51
CA ILE A 141 16.75 11.34 -9.04
C ILE A 141 16.52 9.86 -8.72
N GLY A 142 17.09 8.98 -9.54
CA GLY A 142 17.23 7.54 -9.27
C GLY A 142 15.91 6.74 -9.22
N LEU A 143 14.82 7.33 -9.68
CA LEU A 143 13.51 6.72 -9.70
C LEU A 143 12.74 7.05 -10.99
N ALA A 144 11.61 6.40 -11.20
CA ALA A 144 10.55 6.86 -12.07
C ALA A 144 9.29 7.16 -11.25
N THR A 145 8.53 8.21 -11.60
CA THR A 145 7.20 8.46 -11.05
C THR A 145 6.14 7.87 -11.96
N VAL A 146 5.09 7.32 -11.37
CA VAL A 146 3.93 6.78 -12.10
C VAL A 146 2.68 7.40 -11.53
N THR A 147 1.97 8.18 -12.34
CA THR A 147 0.68 8.76 -12.00
C THR A 147 -0.42 7.98 -12.71
N TYR A 148 -1.42 7.53 -11.96
CA TYR A 148 -2.62 6.85 -12.47
C TYR A 148 -3.86 7.40 -11.80
N LEU A 149 -4.86 7.80 -12.59
CA LEU A 149 -6.10 8.41 -12.10
C LEU A 149 -7.29 7.49 -12.32
N PHE A 150 -8.15 7.42 -11.31
CA PHE A 150 -9.50 6.86 -11.39
C PHE A 150 -10.53 7.93 -11.73
N ASP A 151 -10.35 9.16 -11.18
CA ASP A 151 -11.20 10.33 -11.41
C ASP A 151 -10.35 11.60 -11.45
N GLY A 152 -10.82 12.61 -12.19
CA GLY A 152 -10.22 13.93 -12.22
C GLY A 152 -9.19 14.11 -13.32
N GLY A 153 -8.20 14.94 -13.05
CA GLY A 153 -7.13 15.25 -14.01
C GLY A 153 -6.01 16.02 -13.35
N ILE A 154 -4.80 15.80 -13.84
CA ILE A 154 -3.59 16.49 -13.42
C ILE A 154 -2.89 17.01 -14.67
N PHE A 155 -2.29 18.19 -14.58
CA PHE A 155 -1.45 18.77 -15.63
C PHE A 155 0.01 18.71 -15.18
N HIS A 156 0.76 17.85 -15.84
CA HIS A 156 2.20 17.68 -15.65
C HIS A 156 2.99 18.70 -16.50
N ARG A 157 4.04 19.28 -15.91
CA ARG A 157 5.12 19.98 -16.62
C ARG A 157 6.44 19.51 -16.09
N ASP A 158 7.46 19.41 -16.95
CA ASP A 158 8.80 19.04 -16.53
C ASP A 158 9.91 19.85 -17.16
N SER A 159 11.11 19.65 -16.67
CA SER A 159 12.31 20.36 -17.13
C SER A 159 12.83 19.91 -18.51
N LEU A 160 12.23 18.87 -19.12
CA LEU A 160 12.47 18.48 -20.52
C LEU A 160 11.56 19.27 -21.47
N GLY A 161 10.58 20.02 -20.93
CA GLY A 161 9.65 20.86 -21.70
C GLY A 161 8.32 20.16 -22.03
N TYR A 162 8.05 18.98 -21.46
CA TYR A 162 6.73 18.37 -21.59
C TYR A 162 5.70 19.17 -20.80
N ALA A 163 4.50 19.26 -21.37
CA ALA A 163 3.32 19.87 -20.79
C ALA A 163 2.12 19.00 -21.15
N GLN A 164 1.72 18.10 -20.25
CA GLN A 164 0.81 17.00 -20.54
C GLN A 164 -0.29 16.88 -19.51
N ALA A 165 -1.55 16.89 -19.97
CA ALA A 165 -2.68 16.49 -19.13
C ALA A 165 -2.74 14.96 -19.02
N ILE A 166 -3.06 14.45 -17.82
CA ILE A 166 -3.40 13.05 -17.60
C ILE A 166 -4.88 12.95 -17.22
N ARG A 167 -5.57 11.98 -17.79
CA ARG A 167 -7.00 11.69 -17.59
C ARG A 167 -7.18 10.31 -16.94
N PRO A 168 -8.38 10.01 -16.43
CA PRO A 168 -8.65 8.70 -15.85
C PRO A 168 -8.30 7.55 -16.80
N GLY A 169 -7.54 6.60 -16.27
CA GLY A 169 -7.06 5.43 -16.99
C GLY A 169 -5.81 5.63 -17.86
N ASP A 170 -5.36 6.88 -18.10
CA ASP A 170 -4.07 7.17 -18.70
C ASP A 170 -2.92 6.92 -17.72
N VAL A 171 -1.70 6.83 -18.25
CA VAL A 171 -0.47 6.72 -17.46
C VAL A 171 0.50 7.81 -17.87
N ASN A 172 1.00 8.56 -16.88
CA ASN A 172 2.24 9.32 -17.02
C ASN A 172 3.36 8.53 -16.34
N TRP A 173 4.40 8.24 -17.10
CA TRP A 173 5.63 7.64 -16.64
C TRP A 173 6.78 8.62 -16.84
N MET A 174 7.36 9.13 -15.75
CA MET A 174 8.50 10.05 -15.78
C MET A 174 9.72 9.37 -15.17
N THR A 175 10.70 9.00 -16.00
CA THR A 175 12.00 8.52 -15.54
C THR A 175 12.85 9.71 -15.12
N ALA A 176 13.20 9.79 -13.85
CA ALA A 176 14.05 10.85 -13.35
C ALA A 176 15.55 10.61 -13.63
N GLY A 177 16.00 9.37 -13.50
CA GLY A 177 17.39 9.01 -13.78
C GLY A 177 18.39 9.93 -13.07
N ALA A 178 19.28 10.55 -13.85
CA ALA A 178 20.29 11.48 -13.37
C ALA A 178 19.70 12.77 -12.75
N GLY A 179 18.45 13.11 -13.07
CA GLY A 179 17.74 14.23 -12.46
C GLY A 179 16.74 14.91 -13.38
N ILE A 180 15.56 15.16 -12.88
CA ILE A 180 14.50 15.92 -13.54
C ILE A 180 13.78 16.77 -12.49
N ALA A 181 13.24 17.91 -12.88
CA ALA A 181 12.29 18.68 -12.09
C ALA A 181 10.94 18.68 -12.79
N HIS A 182 9.86 18.58 -12.01
CA HIS A 182 8.50 18.63 -12.55
C HIS A 182 7.52 19.30 -11.59
N SER A 183 6.35 19.67 -12.10
CA SER A 183 5.20 20.13 -11.33
C SER A 183 3.94 19.41 -11.75
N GLU A 184 2.99 19.29 -10.82
CA GLU A 184 1.70 18.66 -11.03
C GLU A 184 0.61 19.60 -10.53
N ARG A 185 -0.19 20.08 -11.46
CA ARG A 185 -1.22 21.10 -11.19
C ARG A 185 -2.58 20.64 -11.65
N THR A 186 -3.62 21.13 -11.00
CA THR A 186 -4.99 21.05 -11.53
C THR A 186 -5.15 22.06 -12.66
N GLU A 187 -5.75 21.67 -13.76
CA GLU A 187 -6.03 22.55 -14.89
C GLU A 187 -7.00 23.69 -14.50
N PRO A 188 -6.82 24.90 -15.08
CA PRO A 188 -7.66 26.06 -14.74
C PRO A 188 -9.16 25.82 -14.91
N GLU A 189 -9.57 25.09 -15.93
CA GLU A 189 -10.99 24.78 -16.18
C GLU A 189 -11.56 23.87 -15.09
N MET A 190 -10.85 22.85 -14.66
CA MET A 190 -11.27 21.98 -13.58
C MET A 190 -11.37 22.75 -12.25
N ARG A 191 -10.44 23.65 -11.98
CA ARG A 191 -10.52 24.55 -10.82
C ARG A 191 -11.75 25.45 -10.87
N ARG A 192 -12.11 25.94 -12.05
CA ARG A 192 -13.30 26.81 -12.24
C ARG A 192 -14.60 26.09 -11.98
N THR A 193 -14.74 24.84 -12.44
CA THR A 193 -15.99 24.05 -12.38
C THR A 193 -16.12 23.20 -11.11
N GLY A 194 -15.00 22.89 -10.44
CA GLY A 194 -14.93 21.84 -9.43
C GLY A 194 -14.94 20.45 -10.08
N PHE A 195 -14.46 19.43 -9.36
CA PHE A 195 -14.31 18.08 -9.88
C PHE A 195 -14.14 17.05 -8.76
N ARG A 196 -14.32 15.78 -9.10
CA ARG A 196 -13.86 14.68 -8.24
C ARG A 196 -12.41 14.38 -8.55
N MET A 197 -11.64 14.01 -7.53
CA MET A 197 -10.24 13.62 -7.66
C MET A 197 -10.01 12.30 -6.94
N HIS A 198 -9.45 11.32 -7.65
CA HIS A 198 -9.10 10.01 -7.09
C HIS A 198 -7.99 9.40 -7.92
N GLY A 199 -6.88 9.04 -7.29
CA GLY A 199 -5.75 8.46 -8.01
C GLY A 199 -4.63 8.00 -7.11
N ILE A 200 -3.57 7.53 -7.75
CA ILE A 200 -2.38 7.00 -7.11
C ILE A 200 -1.15 7.60 -7.75
N GLN A 201 -0.22 8.01 -6.89
CA GLN A 201 1.14 8.39 -7.24
C GLN A 201 2.09 7.37 -6.64
N THR A 202 2.90 6.74 -7.48
CA THR A 202 3.92 5.79 -7.01
C THR A 202 5.29 6.10 -7.60
N TRP A 203 6.33 5.71 -6.87
CA TRP A 203 7.69 5.77 -7.37
C TRP A 203 8.24 4.37 -7.53
N VAL A 204 8.93 4.18 -8.64
CA VAL A 204 9.63 2.95 -9.01
C VAL A 204 11.13 3.25 -8.94
N ALA A 205 11.84 2.61 -8.02
CA ALA A 205 13.30 2.73 -7.91
C ALA A 205 13.97 2.15 -9.15
N LEU A 206 14.97 2.84 -9.67
CA LEU A 206 15.75 2.32 -10.80
C LEU A 206 16.81 1.32 -10.32
N PRO A 207 17.14 0.28 -11.14
CA PRO A 207 18.31 -0.55 -10.89
C PRO A 207 19.59 0.31 -10.86
N LYS A 208 20.61 -0.10 -10.10
CA LYS A 208 21.87 0.65 -9.98
C LYS A 208 22.50 1.03 -11.32
N SER A 209 22.41 0.14 -12.30
CA SER A 209 22.92 0.37 -13.66
C SER A 209 22.16 1.47 -14.42
N HIS A 210 20.98 1.90 -13.91
CA HIS A 210 20.11 2.87 -14.57
C HIS A 210 19.76 4.08 -13.68
N GLU A 211 20.30 4.17 -12.45
CA GLU A 211 20.04 5.32 -11.58
C GLU A 211 20.48 6.65 -12.21
N GLU A 212 21.50 6.64 -13.06
CA GLU A 212 22.01 7.82 -13.76
C GLU A 212 21.62 7.84 -15.28
N THR A 213 20.60 7.11 -15.68
CA THR A 213 20.09 7.19 -17.07
C THR A 213 19.59 8.60 -17.37
N ALA A 214 19.56 8.96 -18.65
CA ALA A 214 18.97 10.24 -19.05
C ALA A 214 17.49 10.30 -18.64
N PRO A 215 17.00 11.45 -18.13
CA PRO A 215 15.58 11.60 -17.80
C PRO A 215 14.71 11.52 -19.05
N SER A 216 13.51 10.98 -18.90
CA SER A 216 12.53 10.87 -19.98
C SER A 216 11.11 10.98 -19.46
N PHE A 217 10.16 11.28 -20.34
CA PHE A 217 8.74 11.32 -20.03
C PHE A 217 7.95 10.59 -21.13
N GLU A 218 7.00 9.77 -20.68
CA GLU A 218 6.06 9.03 -21.52
C GLU A 218 4.64 9.25 -21.03
N HIS A 219 3.74 9.53 -21.98
CA HIS A 219 2.30 9.53 -21.73
C HIS A 219 1.66 8.42 -22.57
N VAL A 220 0.91 7.55 -21.92
CA VAL A 220 0.19 6.47 -22.58
C VAL A 220 -1.30 6.62 -22.27
N GLU A 221 -2.06 6.88 -23.34
CA GLU A 221 -3.53 6.95 -23.28
C GLU A 221 -4.13 5.61 -22.85
N ALA A 222 -5.21 5.63 -22.09
CA ALA A 222 -5.91 4.46 -21.62
C ALA A 222 -6.23 3.42 -22.69
N ALA A 223 -6.56 3.89 -23.90
CA ALA A 223 -6.90 3.02 -25.04
C ALA A 223 -5.72 2.22 -25.59
N LYS A 224 -4.47 2.63 -25.29
CA LYS A 224 -3.25 1.95 -25.73
C LYS A 224 -2.73 0.94 -24.72
N LEU A 225 -3.28 0.95 -23.50
CA LEU A 225 -2.92 0.01 -22.44
C LEU A 225 -3.65 -1.31 -22.61
N PRO A 226 -2.97 -2.46 -22.45
CA PRO A 226 -3.64 -3.76 -22.44
C PRO A 226 -4.74 -3.80 -21.38
N ALA A 227 -5.94 -4.18 -21.81
CA ALA A 227 -7.09 -4.33 -20.93
C ALA A 227 -7.86 -5.59 -21.28
N TRP A 228 -8.34 -6.31 -20.27
CA TRP A 228 -9.10 -7.55 -20.42
C TRP A 228 -10.11 -7.72 -19.30
N GLN A 229 -10.97 -8.70 -19.44
CA GLN A 229 -11.95 -9.08 -18.40
C GLN A 229 -11.74 -10.54 -17.98
N GLU A 230 -11.82 -10.80 -16.71
CA GLU A 230 -11.66 -12.13 -16.12
C GLU A 230 -12.47 -12.22 -14.83
N GLY A 231 -13.29 -13.26 -14.68
CA GLY A 231 -14.02 -13.57 -13.44
C GLY A 231 -14.92 -12.43 -12.89
N GLY A 232 -15.40 -11.54 -13.76
CA GLY A 232 -16.16 -10.34 -13.37
C GLY A 232 -15.28 -9.16 -12.95
N ALA A 233 -13.96 -9.24 -13.13
CA ALA A 233 -13.02 -8.16 -12.95
C ALA A 233 -12.62 -7.59 -14.31
N SER A 234 -12.50 -6.25 -14.39
CA SER A 234 -11.92 -5.52 -15.53
C SER A 234 -10.50 -5.11 -15.15
N LEU A 235 -9.51 -5.65 -15.85
CA LEU A 235 -8.09 -5.41 -15.57
C LEU A 235 -7.47 -4.53 -16.64
N ARG A 236 -6.51 -3.68 -16.24
CA ARG A 236 -5.69 -2.86 -17.13
C ARG A 236 -4.24 -2.90 -16.68
N LEU A 237 -3.34 -3.33 -17.56
CA LEU A 237 -1.91 -3.33 -17.29
C LEU A 237 -1.33 -1.95 -17.57
N ILE A 238 -0.84 -1.31 -16.52
CA ILE A 238 -0.30 0.06 -16.53
C ILE A 238 1.17 0.05 -16.92
N VAL A 239 1.95 -0.87 -16.33
CA VAL A 239 3.40 -0.97 -16.53
C VAL A 239 3.82 -2.44 -16.49
N GLY A 240 4.81 -2.78 -17.30
CA GLY A 240 5.51 -4.07 -17.29
C GLY A 240 4.74 -5.21 -17.95
N SER A 241 4.85 -6.40 -17.38
CA SER A 241 4.22 -7.63 -17.92
C SER A 241 3.37 -8.33 -16.87
N TYR A 242 2.20 -8.83 -17.25
CA TYR A 242 1.31 -9.56 -16.39
C TYR A 242 0.30 -10.40 -17.17
N GLY A 243 0.14 -11.69 -16.80
CA GLY A 243 -0.85 -12.57 -17.44
C GLY A 243 -0.67 -12.70 -18.95
N GLY A 244 0.56 -12.70 -19.45
CA GLY A 244 0.87 -12.77 -20.90
C GLY A 244 0.71 -11.44 -21.64
N HIS A 245 0.31 -10.35 -20.98
CA HIS A 245 0.25 -9.01 -21.57
C HIS A 245 1.54 -8.23 -21.30
N LEU A 246 1.86 -7.27 -22.17
CA LEU A 246 3.00 -6.37 -22.07
C LEU A 246 2.52 -4.93 -22.27
N ALA A 247 2.76 -4.05 -21.32
CA ALA A 247 2.47 -2.63 -21.43
C ALA A 247 3.52 -1.92 -22.30
N PRO A 248 3.15 -0.85 -23.03
CA PRO A 248 4.07 -0.13 -23.90
C PRO A 248 5.07 0.79 -23.16
N THR A 249 4.90 0.97 -21.84
CA THR A 249 5.76 1.83 -21.01
C THR A 249 7.18 1.29 -20.89
N THR A 250 8.19 2.15 -21.02
CA THR A 250 9.60 1.78 -20.83
C THR A 250 9.89 1.54 -19.34
N HIS A 251 10.45 0.36 -19.02
CA HIS A 251 10.84 0.01 -17.66
C HIS A 251 12.22 -0.66 -17.63
N PHE A 252 12.92 -0.61 -16.50
CA PHE A 252 14.33 -1.00 -16.36
C PHE A 252 14.55 -2.28 -15.53
N SER A 253 13.48 -2.86 -15.00
CA SER A 253 13.50 -4.12 -14.25
C SER A 253 12.19 -4.89 -14.47
N PRO A 254 12.17 -6.21 -14.26
CA PRO A 254 10.90 -6.94 -14.26
C PRO A 254 9.93 -6.34 -13.26
N ILE A 255 8.77 -5.89 -13.74
CA ILE A 255 7.76 -5.14 -12.98
C ILE A 255 6.38 -5.46 -13.54
N PHE A 256 5.36 -5.35 -12.70
CA PHE A 256 3.97 -5.24 -13.12
C PHE A 256 3.21 -4.24 -12.25
N TYR A 257 2.29 -3.53 -12.87
CA TYR A 257 1.34 -2.63 -12.21
C TYR A 257 0.01 -2.72 -12.93
N VAL A 258 -1.01 -3.23 -12.24
CA VAL A 258 -2.34 -3.51 -12.79
C VAL A 258 -3.40 -2.81 -11.96
N SER A 259 -4.31 -2.09 -12.61
CA SER A 259 -5.57 -1.65 -12.02
C SER A 259 -6.63 -2.69 -12.30
N ALA A 260 -7.36 -3.13 -11.28
CA ALA A 260 -8.47 -4.06 -11.42
C ALA A 260 -9.72 -3.49 -10.75
N GLU A 261 -10.82 -3.42 -11.52
CA GLU A 261 -12.17 -3.09 -11.03
C GLU A 261 -12.99 -4.36 -10.98
N LEU A 262 -13.43 -4.75 -9.78
CA LEU A 262 -14.17 -5.98 -9.53
C LEU A 262 -15.64 -5.67 -9.27
N GLN A 263 -16.52 -6.34 -9.99
CA GLN A 263 -17.96 -6.33 -9.70
C GLN A 263 -18.22 -6.98 -8.33
N PRO A 264 -19.39 -6.72 -7.71
CA PRO A 264 -19.77 -7.39 -6.47
C PRO A 264 -19.62 -8.91 -6.55
N GLY A 265 -18.86 -9.49 -5.62
CA GLY A 265 -18.57 -10.94 -5.55
C GLY A 265 -17.65 -11.48 -6.65
N ALA A 266 -17.13 -10.64 -7.53
CA ALA A 266 -16.17 -11.03 -8.57
C ALA A 266 -14.88 -11.55 -7.96
N LYS A 267 -14.22 -12.46 -8.68
CA LYS A 267 -12.95 -13.07 -8.30
C LYS A 267 -11.90 -12.86 -9.37
N THR A 268 -10.67 -12.64 -8.95
CA THR A 268 -9.52 -12.69 -9.86
C THR A 268 -8.30 -13.24 -9.16
N ALA A 269 -7.52 -14.04 -9.88
CA ALA A 269 -6.26 -14.56 -9.40
C ALA A 269 -5.17 -13.49 -9.44
N VAL A 270 -4.26 -13.51 -8.46
CA VAL A 270 -3.03 -12.74 -8.51
C VAL A 270 -1.90 -13.66 -8.96
N SER A 271 -1.45 -13.46 -10.21
CA SER A 271 -0.42 -14.30 -10.82
C SER A 271 0.83 -14.41 -9.95
N ALA A 272 1.42 -15.61 -9.87
CA ALA A 272 2.66 -15.85 -9.13
C ALA A 272 3.92 -15.70 -9.99
N GLU A 273 3.82 -15.15 -11.22
CA GLU A 273 4.94 -15.00 -12.15
C GLU A 273 6.04 -14.03 -11.66
N HIS A 274 5.71 -13.13 -10.75
CA HIS A 274 6.66 -12.20 -10.14
C HIS A 274 7.00 -12.61 -8.70
N ALA A 275 8.26 -12.42 -8.32
CA ALA A 275 8.76 -12.85 -7.00
C ALA A 275 8.16 -12.03 -5.86
N GLU A 276 8.11 -10.71 -5.98
CA GLU A 276 7.48 -9.83 -4.99
C GLU A 276 6.18 -9.28 -5.56
N ARG A 277 5.10 -9.36 -4.78
CA ARG A 277 3.75 -8.99 -5.21
C ARG A 277 2.98 -8.39 -4.05
N ALA A 278 2.10 -7.45 -4.36
CA ALA A 278 1.16 -6.92 -3.38
C ALA A 278 -0.20 -6.61 -4.03
N VAL A 279 -1.22 -6.59 -3.17
CA VAL A 279 -2.59 -6.15 -3.47
C VAL A 279 -2.87 -4.93 -2.61
N TYR A 280 -3.24 -3.81 -3.23
CA TYR A 280 -3.67 -2.60 -2.55
C TYR A 280 -5.15 -2.33 -2.83
N VAL A 281 -5.93 -2.05 -1.79
CA VAL A 281 -7.36 -1.72 -1.94
C VAL A 281 -7.52 -0.20 -2.04
N ALA A 282 -7.96 0.27 -3.21
CA ALA A 282 -8.19 1.69 -3.48
C ALA A 282 -9.65 2.09 -3.23
N ASP A 283 -10.61 1.16 -3.40
CA ASP A 283 -12.04 1.39 -3.13
C ASP A 283 -12.74 0.06 -2.82
N GLY A 284 -13.77 0.10 -1.97
CA GLY A 284 -14.50 -1.09 -1.54
C GLY A 284 -13.68 -1.98 -0.60
N GLU A 285 -13.91 -3.28 -0.67
CA GLU A 285 -13.25 -4.30 0.15
C GLU A 285 -13.05 -5.59 -0.64
N VAL A 286 -12.01 -6.34 -0.30
CA VAL A 286 -11.75 -7.66 -0.87
C VAL A 286 -11.37 -8.68 0.20
N ALA A 287 -11.84 -9.92 0.05
CA ALA A 287 -11.31 -11.05 0.79
C ALA A 287 -10.05 -11.59 0.09
N LEU A 288 -9.02 -11.91 0.86
CA LEU A 288 -7.78 -12.54 0.43
C LEU A 288 -7.37 -13.59 1.47
N GLY A 289 -7.49 -14.87 1.13
CA GLY A 289 -7.46 -15.94 2.11
C GLY A 289 -8.56 -15.77 3.16
N ASP A 290 -8.19 -15.86 4.44
CA ASP A 290 -9.12 -15.69 5.56
C ASP A 290 -9.24 -14.21 6.02
N ARG A 291 -8.65 -13.25 5.29
CA ARG A 291 -8.64 -11.85 5.68
C ARG A 291 -9.51 -11.00 4.79
N LEU A 292 -10.21 -10.05 5.41
CA LEU A 292 -10.89 -8.96 4.73
C LEU A 292 -9.98 -7.72 4.72
N LEU A 293 -9.72 -7.19 3.53
CA LEU A 293 -8.92 -6.00 3.29
C LEU A 293 -9.82 -4.85 2.89
N GLY A 294 -9.63 -3.70 3.50
CA GLY A 294 -10.36 -2.46 3.21
C GLY A 294 -9.49 -1.40 2.54
N VAL A 295 -10.11 -0.26 2.24
CA VAL A 295 -9.43 0.88 1.60
C VAL A 295 -8.21 1.32 2.39
N GLY A 296 -7.05 1.31 1.73
CA GLY A 296 -5.77 1.70 2.33
C GLY A 296 -4.93 0.53 2.83
N ASP A 297 -5.42 -0.69 2.76
CA ASP A 297 -4.65 -1.89 3.07
C ASP A 297 -3.78 -2.30 1.88
N LEU A 298 -2.50 -2.54 2.12
CA LEU A 298 -1.55 -3.16 1.20
C LEU A 298 -1.16 -4.53 1.75
N ALA A 299 -1.62 -5.59 1.13
CA ALA A 299 -1.22 -6.96 1.43
C ALA A 299 -0.03 -7.36 0.57
N VAL A 300 1.15 -7.52 1.17
CA VAL A 300 2.31 -8.14 0.53
C VAL A 300 2.11 -9.63 0.53
N LEU A 301 2.23 -10.25 -0.64
CA LEU A 301 1.93 -11.67 -0.81
C LEU A 301 3.14 -12.56 -0.53
N THR A 302 2.88 -13.72 0.03
CA THR A 302 3.90 -14.74 0.22
C THR A 302 4.49 -15.16 -1.13
N PRO A 303 5.81 -15.13 -1.31
CA PRO A 303 6.45 -15.49 -2.56
C PRO A 303 6.05 -16.90 -3.05
N GLY A 304 5.75 -17.01 -4.34
CA GLY A 304 5.40 -18.29 -4.98
C GLY A 304 4.04 -18.88 -4.59
N GLN A 305 3.33 -18.31 -3.61
CA GLN A 305 2.00 -18.78 -3.23
C GLN A 305 0.94 -18.20 -4.18
N PRO A 306 0.01 -19.02 -4.71
CA PRO A 306 -1.14 -18.52 -5.44
C PRO A 306 -2.01 -17.67 -4.50
N ALA A 307 -2.62 -16.64 -5.05
CA ALA A 307 -3.56 -15.79 -4.33
C ALA A 307 -4.78 -15.50 -5.21
N GLU A 308 -5.96 -15.49 -4.60
CA GLU A 308 -7.20 -15.05 -5.23
C GLU A 308 -7.81 -13.97 -4.37
N ILE A 309 -8.26 -12.90 -4.98
CA ILE A 309 -9.03 -11.84 -4.34
C ILE A 309 -10.51 -11.98 -4.73
N VAL A 310 -11.38 -11.75 -3.77
CA VAL A 310 -12.84 -11.81 -3.94
C VAL A 310 -13.42 -10.48 -3.48
N ALA A 311 -14.09 -9.76 -4.37
CA ALA A 311 -14.70 -8.48 -4.03
C ALA A 311 -15.90 -8.65 -3.08
N GLY A 312 -16.06 -7.71 -2.15
CA GLY A 312 -17.24 -7.61 -1.31
C GLY A 312 -18.51 -7.24 -2.07
N VAL A 313 -19.60 -7.08 -1.34
CA VAL A 313 -20.95 -6.82 -1.90
C VAL A 313 -21.07 -5.48 -2.63
N GLY A 314 -20.17 -4.54 -2.40
CA GLY A 314 -20.08 -3.25 -3.08
C GLY A 314 -19.19 -3.23 -4.32
N GLY A 315 -18.50 -4.35 -4.62
CA GLY A 315 -17.40 -4.37 -5.58
C GLY A 315 -16.12 -3.78 -4.99
N ALA A 316 -15.06 -3.69 -5.79
CA ALA A 316 -13.80 -3.12 -5.32
C ALA A 316 -12.98 -2.55 -6.48
N LYS A 317 -12.10 -1.57 -6.16
CA LYS A 317 -10.97 -1.17 -7.00
C LYS A 317 -9.68 -1.55 -6.28
N VAL A 318 -8.84 -2.31 -6.95
CA VAL A 318 -7.55 -2.73 -6.38
C VAL A 318 -6.41 -2.45 -7.35
N MET A 319 -5.22 -2.24 -6.77
CA MET A 319 -3.99 -2.21 -7.54
C MET A 319 -3.19 -3.47 -7.22
N LEU A 320 -2.76 -4.17 -8.26
CA LEU A 320 -1.81 -5.27 -8.15
C LEU A 320 -0.45 -4.74 -8.59
N LEU A 321 0.56 -4.92 -7.76
CA LEU A 321 1.88 -4.36 -8.02
C LEU A 321 3.00 -5.28 -7.54
N GLY A 322 4.16 -5.15 -8.16
CA GLY A 322 5.32 -5.93 -7.78
C GLY A 322 6.34 -6.06 -8.90
N GLY A 323 7.23 -7.06 -8.75
CA GLY A 323 8.29 -7.31 -9.73
C GLY A 323 9.40 -8.17 -9.16
N ALA A 324 10.59 -8.03 -9.75
CA ALA A 324 11.81 -8.63 -9.21
C ALA A 324 12.26 -7.87 -7.96
N PRO A 325 12.88 -8.55 -6.98
CA PRO A 325 13.58 -7.88 -5.90
C PRO A 325 14.65 -6.93 -6.45
N MET A 326 14.84 -5.81 -5.77
CA MET A 326 15.86 -4.84 -6.17
C MET A 326 17.29 -5.39 -5.95
N ASP A 327 18.24 -4.88 -6.74
CA ASP A 327 19.67 -5.22 -6.73
C ASP A 327 20.44 -4.63 -5.52
N GLY A 328 19.73 -4.35 -4.44
CA GLY A 328 20.26 -3.89 -3.15
C GLY A 328 19.44 -2.74 -2.56
N PRO A 329 19.86 -2.24 -1.38
CA PRO A 329 19.13 -1.20 -0.67
C PRO A 329 19.13 0.12 -1.43
N ARG A 330 18.09 0.92 -1.17
CA ARG A 330 17.96 2.31 -1.63
C ARG A 330 17.83 3.24 -0.44
N HIS A 331 18.53 4.36 -0.53
CA HIS A 331 18.37 5.50 0.38
C HIS A 331 17.28 6.40 -0.19
N ILE A 332 16.41 6.89 0.69
CA ILE A 332 15.38 7.88 0.36
C ILE A 332 15.64 9.10 1.23
N TRP A 333 15.71 10.24 0.61
CA TRP A 333 15.68 11.51 1.31
C TRP A 333 14.83 12.49 0.49
N TRP A 334 13.73 12.96 1.07
CA TRP A 334 12.73 13.79 0.41
C TRP A 334 12.25 13.13 -0.90
N ASN A 335 12.58 13.73 -2.08
CA ASN A 335 12.20 13.22 -3.41
C ASN A 335 13.38 12.54 -4.13
N PHE A 336 14.45 12.27 -3.44
CA PHE A 336 15.64 11.64 -3.98
C PHE A 336 15.76 10.18 -3.55
N VAL A 337 16.04 9.31 -4.50
CA VAL A 337 16.30 7.89 -4.29
C VAL A 337 17.66 7.57 -4.92
N SER A 338 18.49 6.85 -4.21
CA SER A 338 19.76 6.33 -4.77
C SER A 338 20.31 5.18 -3.94
N SER A 339 21.12 4.33 -4.55
CA SER A 339 21.93 3.32 -3.89
C SER A 339 23.14 3.94 -3.14
N SER A 340 23.48 5.24 -3.40
CA SER A 340 24.57 5.99 -2.79
C SER A 340 24.07 7.18 -1.98
N LYS A 341 24.52 7.30 -0.74
CA LYS A 341 24.26 8.46 0.12
C LYS A 341 24.92 9.73 -0.44
N GLU A 342 26.13 9.59 -0.98
CA GLU A 342 26.89 10.67 -1.59
C GLU A 342 26.12 11.27 -2.78
N ARG A 343 25.46 10.41 -3.55
CA ARG A 343 24.61 10.86 -4.66
C ARG A 343 23.41 11.68 -4.18
N ILE A 344 22.78 11.29 -3.06
CA ILE A 344 21.73 12.06 -2.40
C ILE A 344 22.27 13.44 -1.99
N GLU A 345 23.42 13.50 -1.31
CA GLU A 345 24.00 14.77 -0.87
C GLU A 345 24.36 15.69 -2.07
N LYS A 346 24.86 15.09 -3.16
CA LYS A 346 25.07 15.84 -4.40
C LYS A 346 23.76 16.42 -4.94
N ALA A 347 22.69 15.65 -4.99
CA ALA A 347 21.39 16.13 -5.48
C ALA A 347 20.80 17.26 -4.61
N LYS A 348 20.99 17.18 -3.28
CA LYS A 348 20.62 18.28 -2.35
C LYS A 348 21.36 19.56 -2.69
N ALA A 349 22.69 19.46 -2.87
CA ALA A 349 23.52 20.60 -3.26
C ALA A 349 23.10 21.15 -4.64
N ASP A 350 22.84 20.25 -5.62
CA ASP A 350 22.43 20.63 -6.96
C ASP A 350 21.08 21.38 -6.95
N TRP A 351 20.10 20.93 -6.14
CA TRP A 351 18.82 21.63 -6.03
C TRP A 351 18.96 22.98 -5.32
N LYS A 352 19.68 23.04 -4.21
CA LYS A 352 19.94 24.25 -3.43
C LYS A 352 20.62 25.33 -4.27
N GLU A 353 21.51 24.96 -5.16
CA GLU A 353 22.30 25.84 -6.02
C GLU A 353 21.68 26.06 -7.40
N ASN A 354 20.41 25.62 -7.59
CA ASN A 354 19.67 25.76 -8.86
C ASN A 354 20.38 25.12 -10.07
N ARG A 355 21.03 23.96 -9.89
CA ARG A 355 21.68 23.22 -10.98
C ARG A 355 20.76 22.27 -11.73
N PHE A 356 19.56 21.98 -11.19
CA PHE A 356 18.52 21.32 -11.97
C PHE A 356 17.95 22.26 -13.03
N ALA A 357 17.62 21.71 -14.19
CA ALA A 357 16.92 22.47 -15.22
C ALA A 357 15.55 22.91 -14.71
N LYS A 358 15.15 24.14 -15.09
CA LYS A 358 13.87 24.72 -14.67
C LYS A 358 12.71 24.12 -15.46
N VAL A 359 11.52 24.15 -14.85
CA VAL A 359 10.28 23.72 -15.49
C VAL A 359 9.71 24.88 -16.31
N PRO A 360 9.66 24.80 -17.65
CA PRO A 360 9.07 25.84 -18.47
C PRO A 360 7.58 26.07 -18.13
N GLY A 361 7.21 27.34 -18.00
CA GLY A 361 5.82 27.73 -17.71
C GLY A 361 5.38 27.55 -16.26
N ASP A 362 6.29 27.17 -15.34
CA ASP A 362 6.04 27.12 -13.89
C ASP A 362 7.28 27.64 -13.14
N PRO A 363 7.35 28.96 -12.84
CA PRO A 363 8.55 29.58 -12.26
C PRO A 363 8.69 29.35 -10.75
N GLU A 364 7.69 28.77 -10.09
CA GLU A 364 7.75 28.45 -8.66
C GLU A 364 8.73 27.30 -8.39
N PHE A 365 9.00 27.00 -7.12
CA PHE A 365 9.75 25.81 -6.70
C PHE A 365 9.43 25.43 -5.25
N ILE A 366 9.70 24.19 -4.89
CA ILE A 366 9.65 23.73 -3.51
C ILE A 366 11.09 23.74 -2.97
N PRO A 367 11.39 24.50 -1.89
CA PRO A 367 12.72 24.45 -1.27
C PRO A 367 12.98 23.10 -0.63
N LEU A 368 14.27 22.79 -0.41
CA LEU A 368 14.63 21.60 0.39
C LEU A 368 13.99 21.69 1.77
N PRO A 369 13.51 20.58 2.34
CA PRO A 369 13.07 20.55 3.72
C PRO A 369 14.24 20.80 4.68
N ASP A 370 13.96 21.45 5.82
CA ASP A 370 14.96 21.83 6.82
C ASP A 370 15.57 20.63 7.57
N LYS A 371 15.01 19.41 7.42
CA LYS A 371 15.45 18.18 8.11
C LYS A 371 15.36 16.95 7.19
#